data_1cdec53b7a73fef696100af44fb1c3db
#
_entry.id   1cdec53b7a73fef696100af44fb1c3db
#
_cell.length_a   1.000
_cell.length_b   1.000
_cell.length_c   1.000
_cell.angle_alpha   90.00
_cell.angle_beta   90.00
_cell.angle_gamma   90.00
#
_symmetry.space_group_name_H-M   'P 1'
#
loop_
_entity.id
_entity.type
_entity.pdbx_description
1 polymer ?
#
loop_
_entity_poly.entity_id
_entity_poly.type
_entity_poly.pdbx_seq_one_letter_code
_entity_poly.pdbx_strand_id
1 'polypeptide(L)'
;MKTAMDIPDKEGRKRLVIVGGGFGGLKLARKLKSDKYQIVLLDKNNHHIFQPLLYQVATAGIEPSAISFPYRKIFKKREHFHIRICEAQRVMPENNLLETSIGTLAYDYLVIATGCDTNYFGNNDMAKQTMALKNT
;
A
#
# COMPACT_ATOMS: atom_id res chain seq x y z
N MET A 1 3.96 19.90 13.94
CA MET A 1 3.22 18.65 14.10
C MET A 1 2.30 18.48 12.88
N LYS A 2 2.34 17.34 12.21
CA LYS A 2 1.41 17.10 11.09
C LYS A 2 0.00 16.86 11.66
N THR A 3 -1.01 17.32 10.93
CA THR A 3 -2.42 17.12 11.29
C THR A 3 -2.76 15.62 11.32
N ALA A 4 -3.71 15.21 12.15
CA ALA A 4 -4.21 13.84 12.15
C ALA A 4 -4.86 13.52 10.79
N MET A 5 -4.64 12.30 10.29
CA MET A 5 -5.24 11.83 9.04
C MET A 5 -6.75 11.69 9.24
N ASP A 6 -7.53 12.13 8.25
CA ASP A 6 -8.97 11.97 8.23
C ASP A 6 -9.37 10.50 7.99
N ILE A 7 -9.50 9.75 9.08
CA ILE A 7 -10.02 8.38 9.15
C ILE A 7 -11.15 8.38 10.18
N PRO A 8 -12.31 7.77 9.89
CA PRO A 8 -13.40 7.65 10.84
C PRO A 8 -12.97 7.03 12.18
N ASP A 9 -13.76 7.27 13.21
CA ASP A 9 -13.54 6.63 14.51
C ASP A 9 -13.55 5.11 14.37
N LYS A 10 -12.77 4.44 15.20
CA LYS A 10 -12.65 2.98 15.17
C LYS A 10 -13.80 2.24 15.87
N GLU A 11 -14.74 2.98 16.47
CA GLU A 11 -15.96 2.44 17.09
C GLU A 11 -15.69 1.24 18.02
N GLY A 12 -14.67 1.37 18.85
CA GLY A 12 -14.25 0.31 19.78
C GLY A 12 -13.42 -0.83 19.16
N ARG A 13 -13.23 -0.84 17.83
CA ARG A 13 -12.38 -1.83 17.16
C ARG A 13 -10.90 -1.51 17.31
N LYS A 14 -10.07 -2.51 17.12
CA LYS A 14 -8.62 -2.29 16.97
C LYS A 14 -8.31 -1.81 15.55
N ARG A 15 -7.52 -0.73 15.44
CA ARG A 15 -7.08 -0.22 14.14
C ARG A 15 -5.83 -0.96 13.68
N LEU A 16 -5.95 -1.63 12.54
CA LEU A 16 -4.85 -2.31 11.87
C LEU A 16 -4.48 -1.53 10.62
N VAL A 17 -3.27 -1.00 10.59
CA VAL A 17 -2.72 -0.25 9.45
C VAL A 17 -1.81 -1.15 8.65
N ILE A 18 -2.05 -1.23 7.33
CA ILE A 18 -1.23 -1.99 6.38
C ILE A 18 -0.56 -0.97 5.45
N VAL A 19 0.75 -0.94 5.45
CA VAL A 19 1.55 -0.09 4.55
C VAL A 19 2.02 -0.94 3.37
N GLY A 20 1.48 -0.63 2.19
CA GLY A 20 1.75 -1.33 0.94
C GLY A 20 0.65 -2.33 0.55
N GLY A 21 0.07 -2.12 -0.63
CA GLY A 21 -0.98 -2.95 -1.23
C GLY A 21 -0.45 -3.93 -2.28
N GLY A 22 0.82 -4.31 -2.20
CA GLY A 22 1.39 -5.39 -2.99
C GLY A 22 0.81 -6.75 -2.63
N PHE A 23 1.44 -7.85 -3.04
CA PHE A 23 0.92 -9.20 -2.80
C PHE A 23 0.68 -9.51 -1.33
N GLY A 24 1.62 -9.17 -0.45
CA GLY A 24 1.51 -9.43 0.99
C GLY A 24 0.40 -8.62 1.64
N GLY A 25 0.43 -7.30 1.45
CA GLY A 25 -0.57 -6.39 2.04
C GLY A 25 -1.97 -6.64 1.51
N LEU A 26 -2.13 -6.85 0.19
CA LEU A 26 -3.40 -7.18 -0.41
C LEU A 26 -3.97 -8.52 0.10
N LYS A 27 -3.13 -9.54 0.19
CA LYS A 27 -3.53 -10.86 0.71
C LYS A 27 -4.01 -10.78 2.15
N LEU A 28 -3.25 -10.08 3.00
CA LEU A 28 -3.63 -9.85 4.38
C LEU A 28 -4.93 -9.07 4.47
N ALA A 29 -5.03 -7.94 3.76
CA ALA A 29 -6.23 -7.10 3.74
C ALA A 29 -7.47 -7.87 3.33
N ARG A 30 -7.38 -8.80 2.37
CA ARG A 30 -8.50 -9.65 1.94
C ARG A 30 -8.89 -10.71 2.95
N LYS A 31 -7.94 -11.27 3.71
CA LYS A 31 -8.20 -12.35 4.67
C LYS A 31 -8.70 -11.86 6.02
N LEU A 32 -8.35 -10.66 6.43
CA LEU A 32 -8.78 -10.10 7.70
C LEU A 32 -10.29 -9.82 7.69
N LYS A 33 -10.95 -10.14 8.80
CA LYS A 33 -12.36 -9.84 9.00
C LYS A 33 -12.54 -8.42 9.52
N SER A 34 -13.38 -7.62 8.87
CA SER A 34 -13.63 -6.22 9.23
C SER A 34 -14.58 -6.04 10.42
N ASP A 35 -15.20 -7.11 10.92
CA ASP A 35 -16.01 -7.08 12.15
C ASP A 35 -15.14 -6.84 13.42
N LYS A 36 -13.91 -7.32 13.42
CA LYS A 36 -12.98 -7.20 14.56
C LYS A 36 -12.02 -6.01 14.46
N TYR A 37 -11.73 -5.56 13.25
CA TYR A 37 -10.71 -4.56 12.99
C TYR A 37 -11.25 -3.43 12.12
N GLN A 38 -10.85 -2.21 12.43
CA GLN A 38 -10.84 -1.14 11.44
C GLN A 38 -9.54 -1.27 10.65
N ILE A 39 -9.63 -1.58 9.37
CA ILE A 39 -8.46 -1.80 8.52
C ILE A 39 -8.20 -0.55 7.70
N VAL A 40 -6.97 -0.06 7.72
CA VAL A 40 -6.52 1.07 6.91
C VAL A 40 -5.38 0.61 6.02
N LEU A 41 -5.63 0.58 4.71
CA LEU A 41 -4.61 0.28 3.71
C LEU A 41 -4.02 1.59 3.17
N LEU A 42 -2.71 1.72 3.30
CA LEU A 42 -1.93 2.85 2.79
C LEU A 42 -1.06 2.38 1.63
N ASP A 43 -1.12 3.06 0.51
CA ASP A 43 -0.25 2.81 -0.64
C ASP A 43 0.06 4.12 -1.37
N LYS A 44 1.16 4.18 -2.08
CA LYS A 44 1.50 5.31 -2.97
C LYS A 44 0.60 5.33 -4.21
N ASN A 45 0.13 4.16 -4.63
CA ASN A 45 -0.73 3.97 -5.80
C ASN A 45 -2.17 3.65 -5.38
N ASN A 46 -3.11 3.93 -6.25
CA ASN A 46 -4.54 3.62 -6.03
C ASN A 46 -4.94 2.23 -6.54
N HIS A 47 -3.99 1.43 -6.98
CA HIS A 47 -4.21 0.13 -7.59
C HIS A 47 -3.12 -0.88 -7.25
N HIS A 48 -3.50 -2.15 -7.29
CA HIS A 48 -2.57 -3.28 -7.24
C HIS A 48 -2.11 -3.63 -8.65
N ILE A 49 -0.81 -3.85 -8.83
CA ILE A 49 -0.23 -4.34 -10.07
C ILE A 49 0.10 -5.82 -9.91
N PHE A 50 -0.36 -6.64 -10.86
CA PHE A 50 0.04 -8.04 -10.92
C PHE A 50 1.41 -8.17 -11.60
N GLN A 51 2.46 -7.94 -10.83
CA GLN A 51 3.85 -7.85 -11.29
C GLN A 51 4.33 -9.03 -12.15
N PRO A 52 3.93 -10.30 -11.93
CA PRO A 52 4.38 -11.41 -12.77
C PRO A 52 4.06 -11.25 -14.27
N LEU A 53 3.10 -10.41 -14.64
CA LEU A 53 2.74 -10.16 -16.04
C LEU A 53 3.36 -8.87 -16.62
N LEU A 54 4.21 -8.17 -15.89
CA LEU A 54 4.88 -6.96 -16.39
C LEU A 54 5.71 -7.21 -17.64
N TYR A 55 6.28 -8.42 -17.78
CA TYR A 55 7.04 -8.78 -18.99
C TYR A 55 6.18 -8.78 -20.26
N GLN A 56 4.90 -9.15 -20.15
CA GLN A 56 3.96 -9.10 -21.28
C GLN A 56 3.56 -7.65 -21.62
N VAL A 57 3.49 -6.78 -20.63
CA VAL A 57 3.30 -5.34 -20.86
C VAL A 57 4.53 -4.75 -21.56
N ALA A 58 5.74 -5.07 -21.08
CA ALA A 58 6.99 -4.59 -21.66
C ALA A 58 7.22 -5.03 -23.12
N THR A 59 6.66 -6.17 -23.50
CA THR A 59 6.71 -6.70 -24.88
C THR A 59 5.48 -6.37 -25.71
N ALA A 60 4.61 -5.46 -25.24
CA ALA A 60 3.36 -5.06 -25.86
C ALA A 60 2.36 -6.22 -26.11
N GLY A 61 2.46 -7.31 -25.34
CA GLY A 61 1.55 -8.44 -25.44
C GLY A 61 0.20 -8.18 -24.77
N ILE A 62 0.18 -7.34 -23.75
CA ILE A 62 -1.03 -6.89 -23.03
C ILE A 62 -0.93 -5.42 -22.63
N GLU A 63 -2.08 -4.79 -22.45
CA GLU A 63 -2.13 -3.42 -21.95
C GLU A 63 -1.84 -3.33 -20.44
N PRO A 64 -1.22 -2.24 -19.93
CA PRO A 64 -0.99 -2.01 -18.51
C PRO A 64 -2.26 -2.10 -17.66
N SER A 65 -3.40 -1.68 -18.20
CA SER A 65 -4.71 -1.73 -17.53
C SER A 65 -5.18 -3.17 -17.22
N ALA A 66 -4.74 -4.16 -18.03
CA ALA A 66 -5.11 -5.56 -17.84
C ALA A 66 -4.51 -6.18 -16.55
N ILE A 67 -3.43 -5.61 -16.03
CA ILE A 67 -2.75 -6.09 -14.82
C ILE A 67 -2.89 -5.13 -13.63
N SER A 68 -3.66 -4.05 -13.78
CA SER A 68 -3.85 -3.01 -12.77
C SER A 68 -5.26 -3.10 -12.17
N PHE A 69 -5.34 -3.36 -10.86
CA PHE A 69 -6.60 -3.58 -10.16
C PHE A 69 -6.84 -2.50 -9.12
N PRO A 70 -7.77 -1.55 -9.33
CA PRO A 70 -8.04 -0.49 -8.36
C PRO A 70 -8.48 -1.04 -7.00
N TYR A 71 -7.85 -0.61 -5.92
CA TYR A 71 -8.18 -1.05 -4.56
C TYR A 71 -9.64 -0.82 -4.20
N ARG A 72 -10.22 0.31 -4.62
CA ARG A 72 -11.64 0.61 -4.37
C ARG A 72 -12.60 -0.39 -5.01
N LYS A 73 -12.24 -1.00 -6.14
CA LYS A 73 -13.03 -2.07 -6.75
C LYS A 73 -12.90 -3.37 -5.96
N ILE A 74 -11.69 -3.71 -5.50
CA ILE A 74 -11.42 -4.93 -4.74
C ILE A 74 -12.16 -4.93 -3.41
N PHE A 75 -12.24 -3.76 -2.74
CA PHE A 75 -12.79 -3.63 -1.39
C PHE A 75 -14.14 -2.89 -1.31
N LYS A 76 -14.84 -2.73 -2.44
CA LYS A 76 -16.06 -1.90 -2.59
C LYS A 76 -17.16 -2.14 -1.53
N LYS A 77 -17.29 -3.38 -1.03
CA LYS A 77 -18.37 -3.79 -0.12
C LYS A 77 -17.88 -4.02 1.31
N ARG A 78 -16.67 -3.61 1.66
CA ARG A 78 -16.12 -3.87 2.99
C ARG A 78 -16.37 -2.69 3.92
N GLU A 79 -17.13 -2.97 4.98
CA GLU A 79 -17.29 -2.05 6.10
C GLU A 79 -15.98 -1.93 6.90
N HIS A 80 -15.78 -0.81 7.57
CA HIS A 80 -14.60 -0.52 8.41
C HIS A 80 -13.25 -0.73 7.70
N PHE A 81 -13.25 -0.60 6.37
CA PHE A 81 -12.08 -0.70 5.51
C PHE A 81 -11.83 0.63 4.79
N HIS A 82 -10.70 1.23 5.04
CA HIS A 82 -10.34 2.54 4.50
C HIS A 82 -9.06 2.44 3.66
N ILE A 83 -9.03 3.17 2.56
CA ILE A 83 -7.86 3.27 1.68
C ILE A 83 -7.43 4.73 1.67
N ARG A 84 -6.14 4.97 1.85
CA ARG A 84 -5.53 6.29 1.66
C ARG A 84 -4.31 6.18 0.77
N ILE A 85 -4.26 7.06 -0.22
CA ILE A 85 -3.13 7.16 -1.14
C ILE A 85 -2.14 8.13 -0.53
N CYS A 86 -1.06 7.58 -0.01
CA CYS A 86 -0.02 8.36 0.67
C CYS A 86 1.28 7.57 0.81
N GLU A 87 2.33 8.28 1.13
CA GLU A 87 3.62 7.70 1.49
C GLU A 87 3.77 7.64 3.01
N ALA A 88 4.10 6.45 3.53
CA ALA A 88 4.53 6.28 4.91
C ALA A 88 5.96 6.82 5.06
N GLN A 89 6.18 7.73 6.00
CA GLN A 89 7.44 8.44 6.14
C GLN A 89 8.21 8.02 7.39
N ARG A 90 7.52 7.89 8.52
CA ARG A 90 8.16 7.56 9.79
C ARG A 90 7.22 6.78 10.70
N VAL A 91 7.75 5.76 11.34
CA VAL A 91 7.04 5.03 12.40
C VAL A 91 7.55 5.55 13.75
N MET A 92 6.63 5.85 14.66
CA MET A 92 6.90 6.26 16.04
C MET A 92 6.28 5.20 16.99
N PRO A 93 7.02 4.12 17.27
CA PRO A 93 6.48 2.97 18.01
C PRO A 93 6.09 3.31 19.44
N GLU A 94 6.79 4.24 20.08
CA GLU A 94 6.56 4.65 21.46
C GLU A 94 5.15 5.24 21.66
N ASN A 95 4.60 5.85 20.61
CA ASN A 95 3.29 6.49 20.62
C ASN A 95 2.25 5.74 19.78
N ASN A 96 2.62 4.61 19.17
CA ASN A 96 1.81 3.88 18.18
C ASN A 96 1.29 4.81 17.06
N LEU A 97 2.16 5.66 16.53
CA LEU A 97 1.85 6.62 15.48
C LEU A 97 2.66 6.35 14.21
N LEU A 98 2.00 6.50 13.08
CA LEU A 98 2.60 6.49 11.75
C LEU A 98 2.48 7.89 11.14
N GLU A 99 3.61 8.47 10.77
CA GLU A 99 3.66 9.71 10.01
C GLU A 99 3.63 9.41 8.52
N THR A 100 2.78 10.12 7.78
CA THR A 100 2.61 9.98 6.34
C THR A 100 2.72 11.32 5.63
N SER A 101 2.70 11.31 4.30
CA SER A 101 2.68 12.52 3.47
C SER A 101 1.41 13.38 3.65
N ILE A 102 0.32 12.81 4.15
CA ILE A 102 -0.98 13.49 4.31
C ILE A 102 -1.44 13.64 5.77
N GLY A 103 -0.60 13.31 6.72
CA GLY A 103 -0.91 13.44 8.16
C GLY A 103 -0.41 12.28 8.99
N THR A 104 -0.76 12.27 10.28
CA THR A 104 -0.41 11.21 11.23
C THR A 104 -1.58 10.26 11.46
N LEU A 105 -1.29 8.99 11.66
CA LEU A 105 -2.29 7.95 11.91
C LEU A 105 -1.90 7.11 13.12
N ALA A 106 -2.77 7.07 14.12
CA ALA A 106 -2.61 6.16 15.26
C ALA A 106 -3.05 4.74 14.88
N TYR A 107 -2.32 3.74 15.39
CA TYR A 107 -2.60 2.33 15.11
C TYR A 107 -2.56 1.50 16.40
N ASP A 108 -3.31 0.41 16.43
CA ASP A 108 -3.13 -0.66 17.41
C ASP A 108 -2.19 -1.74 16.88
N TYR A 109 -2.24 -1.99 15.56
CA TYR A 109 -1.35 -2.91 14.84
C TYR A 109 -0.86 -2.26 13.56
N LEU A 110 0.44 -2.39 13.28
CA LEU A 110 1.07 -1.92 12.06
C LEU A 110 1.72 -3.08 11.31
N VAL A 111 1.39 -3.20 10.03
CA VAL A 111 2.00 -4.17 9.13
C VAL A 111 2.72 -3.43 8.01
N ILE A 112 4.02 -3.64 7.90
CA ILE A 112 4.85 -3.08 6.84
C ILE A 112 4.99 -4.14 5.74
N ALA A 113 4.36 -3.87 4.60
CA ALA A 113 4.32 -4.76 3.43
C ALA A 113 4.73 -4.00 2.15
N THR A 114 5.74 -3.14 2.27
CA THR A 114 6.18 -2.23 1.20
C THR A 114 6.90 -2.91 0.05
N GLY A 115 7.21 -4.21 0.19
CA GLY A 115 7.96 -4.95 -0.81
C GLY A 115 9.42 -4.53 -0.90
N CYS A 116 9.99 -4.67 -2.08
CA CYS A 116 11.37 -4.27 -2.37
C CYS A 116 11.42 -3.51 -3.70
N ASP A 117 12.47 -2.77 -3.91
CA ASP A 117 12.74 -2.06 -5.14
C ASP A 117 14.00 -2.60 -5.83
N THR A 118 14.24 -2.16 -7.06
CA THR A 118 15.42 -2.57 -7.81
C THR A 118 16.67 -1.98 -7.17
N ASN A 119 17.63 -2.85 -6.84
CA ASN A 119 18.91 -2.42 -6.31
C ASN A 119 19.97 -2.46 -7.42
N TYR A 120 20.56 -1.33 -7.72
CA TYR A 120 21.63 -1.19 -8.70
C TYR A 120 23.03 -1.22 -8.07
N PHE A 121 23.13 -1.56 -6.78
CA PHE A 121 24.40 -1.67 -6.04
C PHE A 121 25.31 -0.44 -6.17
N GLY A 122 24.72 0.75 -6.24
CA GLY A 122 25.46 2.01 -6.40
C GLY A 122 25.89 2.32 -7.84
N ASN A 123 25.55 1.48 -8.82
CA ASN A 123 25.82 1.76 -10.23
C ASN A 123 24.78 2.71 -10.81
N ASN A 124 25.08 4.01 -10.71
CA ASN A 124 24.19 5.07 -11.18
C ASN A 124 24.02 5.10 -12.69
N ASP A 125 25.02 4.64 -13.44
CA ASP A 125 24.93 4.61 -14.91
C ASP A 125 23.97 3.49 -15.36
N MET A 126 24.04 2.33 -14.72
CA MET A 126 23.05 1.27 -14.95
C MET A 126 21.63 1.75 -14.61
N ALA A 127 21.45 2.43 -13.50
CA ALA A 127 20.13 2.95 -13.09
C ALA A 127 19.55 3.95 -14.10
N LYS A 128 20.40 4.73 -14.78
CA LYS A 128 19.98 5.70 -15.81
C LYS A 128 19.70 5.08 -17.17
N GLN A 129 20.37 3.98 -17.50
CA GLN A 129 20.30 3.34 -18.82
C GLN A 129 19.34 2.16 -18.91
N THR A 130 18.78 1.73 -17.77
CA THR A 130 17.87 0.58 -17.72
C THR A 130 16.50 0.99 -17.17
N MET A 131 15.46 0.28 -17.62
CA MET A 131 14.11 0.37 -17.06
C MET A 131 13.87 -0.82 -16.15
N ALA A 132 13.57 -0.54 -14.88
CA ALA A 132 13.21 -1.61 -13.94
C ALA A 132 11.83 -2.18 -14.30
N LEU A 133 11.71 -3.49 -14.37
CA LEU A 133 10.45 -4.18 -14.63
C LEU A 133 9.66 -4.35 -13.32
N LYS A 134 9.23 -3.24 -12.73
CA LYS A 134 8.54 -3.19 -11.43
C LYS A 134 7.24 -2.42 -11.41
N ASN A 135 7.11 -1.43 -12.28
CA ASN A 135 5.95 -0.57 -12.39
C ASN A 135 5.53 -0.41 -13.85
N THR A 136 4.28 -0.07 -14.06
CA THR A 136 3.74 0.31 -15.36
C THR A 136 3.87 1.81 -15.56
#